data_288f3dc626f6b2b108323b1db152b9e9
#
_entry.id   288f3dc626f6b2b108323b1db152b9e9
#
_cell.length_a   1.000
_cell.length_b   1.000
_cell.length_c   1.000
_cell.angle_alpha   90.00
_cell.angle_beta   90.00
_cell.angle_gamma   90.00
#
_symmetry.space_group_name_H-M   'P 1'
#
loop_
_entity.id
_entity.type
_entity.pdbx_description
1 polymer ?
#
loop_
_entity_poly.entity_id
_entity_poly.type
_entity_poly.pdbx_seq_one_letter_code
_entity_poly.pdbx_strand_id
1 'polypeptide(L)'
;MNKKIKNLLNLIRVRQYYKNGLVFLGIILSGNIFSFHYYPRLFIGFILLCLTSSLNYIINDIMDIEEDKQHPEKLKKKPLASGEISVRTAYGILILFIGMIIASLLFLVPNFLFAVYLILMFITGQLYTHIFKHYAFIDILTLALGYIWRTLSGCILIDQPFVSAWLILAIYEVALFLVIAKRKGDLVAIGNKEDAIKHKKTYNSYSKTLLDQFHVITAGAIFITYSIYLIFKFDLDFNQISDISFHFFEYLSIFTIPIVLYILMRYMYLTSAKPEIARNPEKAFFDKGILIAGLIFGVILLNAFYYSEIYAILEAIMIIFT
;
A
#
# COMPACT_ATOMS: atom_id res chain seq x y z
N MET A 1 -19.16 8.60 19.35
CA MET A 1 -19.46 8.51 17.89
C MET A 1 -20.77 7.75 17.70
N ASN A 2 -21.71 8.31 16.92
CA ASN A 2 -23.01 7.69 16.67
C ASN A 2 -22.82 6.29 16.06
N LYS A 3 -23.57 5.27 16.56
CA LYS A 3 -23.50 3.88 16.10
C LYS A 3 -23.69 3.76 14.59
N LYS A 4 -24.60 4.55 14.00
CA LYS A 4 -24.84 4.58 12.55
C LYS A 4 -23.62 5.04 11.76
N ILE A 5 -22.93 6.09 12.23
CA ILE A 5 -21.70 6.59 11.58
C ILE A 5 -20.59 5.52 11.67
N LYS A 6 -20.40 4.89 12.84
CA LYS A 6 -19.42 3.81 13.00
C LYS A 6 -19.67 2.66 12.02
N ASN A 7 -20.91 2.25 11.84
CA ASN A 7 -21.26 1.17 10.93
C ASN A 7 -21.01 1.55 9.47
N LEU A 8 -21.32 2.80 9.09
CA LEU A 8 -21.01 3.30 7.74
C LEU A 8 -19.50 3.30 7.49
N LEU A 9 -18.70 3.82 8.42
CA LEU A 9 -17.23 3.81 8.33
C LEU A 9 -16.64 2.40 8.26
N ASN A 10 -17.26 1.43 8.95
CA ASN A 10 -16.87 0.04 8.86
C ASN A 10 -17.23 -0.58 7.50
N LEU A 11 -18.41 -0.25 6.93
CA LEU A 11 -18.85 -0.75 5.63
C LEU A 11 -17.91 -0.27 4.50
N ILE A 12 -17.59 1.03 4.47
CA ILE A 12 -16.69 1.61 3.48
C ILE A 12 -15.20 1.36 3.78
N ARG A 13 -14.92 0.75 4.95
CA ARG A 13 -13.57 0.36 5.41
C ARG A 13 -12.56 1.51 5.43
N VAL A 14 -12.91 2.66 5.99
CA VAL A 14 -12.02 3.83 6.10
C VAL A 14 -10.65 3.49 6.68
N ARG A 15 -10.58 2.53 7.62
CA ARG A 15 -9.30 2.06 8.19
C ARG A 15 -8.32 1.47 7.16
N GLN A 16 -8.78 1.14 5.95
CA GLN A 16 -7.93 0.63 4.87
C GLN A 16 -7.46 1.73 3.90
N TYR A 17 -7.93 2.96 4.07
CA TYR A 17 -7.63 4.09 3.18
C TYR A 17 -6.15 4.48 3.18
N TYR A 18 -5.40 4.19 4.25
CA TYR A 18 -3.95 4.43 4.31
C TYR A 18 -3.20 3.78 3.14
N LYS A 19 -3.68 2.65 2.61
CA LYS A 19 -3.10 1.97 1.44
C LYS A 19 -3.17 2.83 0.18
N ASN A 20 -4.19 3.67 0.06
CA ASN A 20 -4.34 4.56 -1.08
C ASN A 20 -3.36 5.75 -1.01
N GLY A 21 -2.71 5.98 0.14
CA GLY A 21 -1.59 6.93 0.28
C GLY A 21 -0.42 6.65 -0.66
N LEU A 22 -0.32 5.44 -1.24
CA LEU A 22 0.64 5.13 -2.30
C LEU A 22 0.51 6.02 -3.54
N VAL A 23 -0.61 6.69 -3.74
CA VAL A 23 -0.79 7.72 -4.79
C VAL A 23 0.23 8.85 -4.66
N PHE A 24 0.68 9.16 -3.44
CA PHE A 24 1.69 10.20 -3.18
C PHE A 24 3.13 9.70 -3.38
N LEU A 25 3.35 8.40 -3.56
CA LEU A 25 4.71 7.87 -3.70
C LEU A 25 5.38 8.38 -4.98
N GLY A 26 4.61 8.56 -6.05
CA GLY A 26 5.10 9.11 -7.32
C GLY A 26 5.73 10.49 -7.16
N ILE A 27 5.05 11.44 -6.49
CA ILE A 27 5.56 12.81 -6.31
C ILE A 27 6.80 12.85 -5.41
N ILE A 28 6.89 11.94 -4.42
CA ILE A 28 8.03 11.85 -3.51
C ILE A 28 9.28 11.36 -4.25
N LEU A 29 9.14 10.32 -5.09
CA LEU A 29 10.28 9.64 -5.72
C LEU A 29 10.64 10.20 -7.11
N SER A 30 9.84 11.11 -7.65
CA SER A 30 10.10 11.80 -8.94
C SER A 30 10.89 13.11 -8.81
N GLY A 31 11.18 13.56 -7.58
CA GLY A 31 11.80 14.87 -7.36
C GLY A 31 10.81 16.05 -7.39
N ASN A 32 9.50 15.80 -7.25
CA ASN A 32 8.46 16.84 -7.41
C ASN A 32 7.74 17.21 -6.10
N ILE A 33 8.29 16.88 -4.93
CA ILE A 33 7.60 17.09 -3.64
C ILE A 33 7.26 18.57 -3.39
N PHE A 34 8.06 19.51 -3.89
CA PHE A 34 7.84 20.95 -3.77
C PHE A 34 6.98 21.53 -4.89
N SER A 35 6.51 20.71 -5.85
CA SER A 35 5.65 21.12 -6.95
C SER A 35 4.18 21.15 -6.51
N PHE A 36 3.80 22.16 -5.74
CA PHE A 36 2.50 22.25 -5.05
C PHE A 36 1.29 22.21 -5.98
N HIS A 37 1.44 22.56 -7.27
CA HIS A 37 0.35 22.54 -8.25
C HIS A 37 -0.18 21.12 -8.54
N TYR A 38 0.58 20.04 -8.24
CA TYR A 38 0.10 18.66 -8.40
C TYR A 38 -0.79 18.18 -7.25
N TYR A 39 -0.66 18.76 -6.04
CA TYR A 39 -1.35 18.25 -4.86
C TYR A 39 -2.87 18.24 -4.97
N PRO A 40 -3.56 19.25 -5.57
CA PRO A 40 -5.02 19.17 -5.73
C PRO A 40 -5.45 17.94 -6.52
N ARG A 41 -4.77 17.60 -7.63
CA ARG A 41 -5.06 16.40 -8.44
C ARG A 41 -4.77 15.13 -7.66
N LEU A 42 -3.68 15.07 -6.89
CA LEU A 42 -3.31 13.93 -6.06
C LEU A 42 -4.33 13.69 -4.93
N PHE A 43 -4.81 14.74 -4.27
CA PHE A 43 -5.84 14.61 -3.23
C PHE A 43 -7.17 14.13 -3.81
N ILE A 44 -7.60 14.64 -4.96
CA ILE A 44 -8.78 14.13 -5.65
C ILE A 44 -8.55 12.66 -6.04
N GLY A 45 -7.38 12.33 -6.60
CA GLY A 45 -7.00 10.95 -6.93
C GLY A 45 -7.03 10.02 -5.72
N PHE A 46 -6.53 10.46 -4.58
CA PHE A 46 -6.61 9.73 -3.31
C PHE A 46 -8.06 9.42 -2.93
N ILE A 47 -8.95 10.42 -3.01
CA ILE A 47 -10.37 10.24 -2.70
C ILE A 47 -11.00 9.22 -3.68
N LEU A 48 -10.72 9.33 -4.98
CA LEU A 48 -11.24 8.41 -5.99
C LEU A 48 -10.76 6.98 -5.79
N LEU A 49 -9.50 6.78 -5.40
CA LEU A 49 -8.98 5.47 -5.00
C LEU A 49 -9.67 4.93 -3.74
N CYS A 50 -10.00 5.80 -2.77
CA CYS A 50 -10.76 5.41 -1.58
C CYS A 50 -12.18 4.98 -1.94
N LEU A 51 -12.88 5.71 -2.81
CA LEU A 51 -14.19 5.34 -3.31
C LEU A 51 -14.15 4.01 -4.07
N THR A 52 -13.20 3.84 -4.99
CA THR A 52 -13.03 2.59 -5.76
C THR A 52 -12.71 1.40 -4.85
N SER A 53 -11.86 1.59 -3.83
CA SER A 53 -11.61 0.55 -2.82
C SER A 53 -12.88 0.17 -2.07
N SER A 54 -13.69 1.18 -1.70
CA SER A 54 -14.94 0.96 -0.97
C SER A 54 -15.97 0.23 -1.82
N LEU A 55 -16.07 0.51 -3.13
CA LEU A 55 -16.91 -0.26 -4.05
C LEU A 55 -16.55 -1.77 -3.99
N ASN A 56 -15.27 -2.09 -4.11
CA ASN A 56 -14.81 -3.48 -4.03
C ASN A 56 -15.18 -4.14 -2.69
N TYR A 57 -15.02 -3.42 -1.57
CA TYR A 57 -15.33 -3.97 -0.25
C TYR A 57 -16.82 -4.15 -0.03
N ILE A 58 -17.65 -3.20 -0.47
CA ILE A 58 -19.11 -3.29 -0.31
C ILE A 58 -19.66 -4.45 -1.15
N ILE A 59 -19.21 -4.60 -2.40
CA ILE A 59 -19.62 -5.71 -3.27
C ILE A 59 -19.21 -7.05 -2.64
N ASN A 60 -17.96 -7.16 -2.17
CA ASN A 60 -17.51 -8.37 -1.48
C ASN A 60 -18.35 -8.66 -0.24
N ASP A 61 -18.65 -7.65 0.58
CA ASP A 61 -19.44 -7.84 1.80
C ASP A 61 -20.92 -8.20 1.49
N ILE A 62 -21.49 -7.74 0.37
CA ILE A 62 -22.81 -8.16 -0.10
C ILE A 62 -22.80 -9.64 -0.50
N MET A 63 -21.77 -10.07 -1.24
CA MET A 63 -21.68 -11.46 -1.71
C MET A 63 -21.43 -12.46 -0.57
N ASP A 64 -20.64 -12.07 0.41
CA ASP A 64 -20.21 -12.94 1.49
C ASP A 64 -21.17 -12.90 2.71
N ILE A 65 -22.37 -12.26 2.63
CA ILE A 65 -23.30 -12.07 3.77
C ILE A 65 -23.58 -13.39 4.50
N GLU A 66 -23.98 -14.42 3.77
CA GLU A 66 -24.38 -15.70 4.39
C GLU A 66 -23.20 -16.44 5.01
N GLU A 67 -22.03 -16.36 4.38
CA GLU A 67 -20.79 -16.93 4.91
C GLU A 67 -20.33 -16.15 6.16
N ASP A 68 -20.40 -14.81 6.12
CA ASP A 68 -19.97 -13.94 7.21
C ASP A 68 -20.87 -14.05 8.46
N LYS A 69 -22.15 -14.36 8.30
CA LYS A 69 -23.08 -14.65 9.42
C LYS A 69 -22.65 -15.85 10.24
N GLN A 70 -21.98 -16.83 9.64
CA GLN A 70 -21.53 -18.05 10.32
C GLN A 70 -20.28 -17.80 11.18
N HIS A 71 -19.59 -16.65 11.02
CA HIS A 71 -18.36 -16.34 11.74
C HIS A 71 -18.58 -15.28 12.83
N PRO A 72 -18.48 -15.61 14.12
CA PRO A 72 -18.77 -14.68 15.23
C PRO A 72 -17.94 -13.40 15.21
N GLU A 73 -16.66 -13.47 14.78
CA GLU A 73 -15.80 -12.27 14.66
C GLU A 73 -16.22 -11.36 13.48
N LYS A 74 -16.60 -11.96 12.34
CA LYS A 74 -17.02 -11.21 11.17
C LYS A 74 -18.40 -10.58 11.41
N LEU A 75 -19.31 -11.31 12.05
CA LEU A 75 -20.64 -10.83 12.42
C LEU A 75 -20.56 -9.52 13.26
N LYS A 76 -19.59 -9.42 14.17
CA LYS A 76 -19.38 -8.22 15.00
C LYS A 76 -18.77 -7.05 14.24
N LYS A 77 -18.04 -7.30 13.14
CA LYS A 77 -17.26 -6.29 12.42
C LYS A 77 -17.91 -5.81 11.12
N LYS A 78 -18.76 -6.66 10.50
CA LYS A 78 -19.38 -6.41 9.19
C LYS A 78 -20.85 -6.01 9.32
N PRO A 79 -21.20 -4.74 9.05
CA PRO A 79 -22.55 -4.21 9.27
C PRO A 79 -23.64 -4.86 8.41
N LEU A 80 -23.30 -5.41 7.23
CA LEU A 80 -24.24 -6.14 6.39
C LEU A 80 -24.58 -7.51 6.96
N ALA A 81 -23.58 -8.26 7.43
CA ALA A 81 -23.78 -9.56 8.05
C ALA A 81 -24.57 -9.46 9.36
N SER A 82 -24.31 -8.42 10.17
CA SER A 82 -25.06 -8.18 11.41
C SER A 82 -26.47 -7.60 11.21
N GLY A 83 -26.84 -7.20 9.97
CA GLY A 83 -28.11 -6.55 9.67
C GLY A 83 -28.22 -5.08 10.13
N GLU A 84 -27.12 -4.49 10.65
CA GLU A 84 -27.11 -3.08 11.10
C GLU A 84 -27.21 -2.10 9.92
N ILE A 85 -26.82 -2.52 8.72
CA ILE A 85 -27.03 -1.79 7.45
C ILE A 85 -27.76 -2.75 6.50
N SER A 86 -28.84 -2.24 5.87
CA SER A 86 -29.59 -3.02 4.89
C SER A 86 -28.83 -3.13 3.56
N VAL A 87 -29.04 -4.22 2.84
CA VAL A 87 -28.48 -4.44 1.50
C VAL A 87 -28.93 -3.33 0.54
N ARG A 88 -30.19 -2.84 0.68
CA ARG A 88 -30.70 -1.71 -0.12
C ARG A 88 -29.90 -0.43 0.10
N THR A 89 -29.54 -0.14 1.36
CA THR A 89 -28.66 1.00 1.69
C THR A 89 -27.26 0.84 1.07
N ALA A 90 -26.70 -0.38 1.11
CA ALA A 90 -25.43 -0.66 0.48
C ALA A 90 -25.45 -0.40 -1.04
N TYR A 91 -26.49 -0.84 -1.76
CA TYR A 91 -26.67 -0.52 -3.17
C TYR A 91 -26.79 0.98 -3.44
N GLY A 92 -27.52 1.72 -2.59
CA GLY A 92 -27.61 3.19 -2.68
C GLY A 92 -26.24 3.85 -2.56
N ILE A 93 -25.38 3.38 -1.63
CA ILE A 93 -24.00 3.88 -1.48
C ILE A 93 -23.14 3.54 -2.71
N LEU A 94 -23.29 2.33 -3.27
CA LEU A 94 -22.57 1.95 -4.50
C LEU A 94 -22.91 2.88 -5.66
N ILE A 95 -24.19 3.15 -5.89
CA ILE A 95 -24.66 4.07 -6.96
C ILE A 95 -24.12 5.48 -6.73
N LEU A 96 -24.18 5.98 -5.50
CA LEU A 96 -23.63 7.28 -5.13
C LEU A 96 -22.13 7.37 -5.44
N PHE A 97 -21.33 6.36 -5.02
CA PHE A 97 -19.89 6.36 -5.22
C PHE A 97 -19.51 6.26 -6.70
N ILE A 98 -20.23 5.44 -7.48
CA ILE A 98 -20.03 5.36 -8.94
C ILE A 98 -20.33 6.73 -9.58
N GLY A 99 -21.43 7.38 -9.21
CA GLY A 99 -21.77 8.71 -9.70
C GLY A 99 -20.71 9.76 -9.35
N MET A 100 -20.18 9.74 -8.12
CA MET A 100 -19.10 10.64 -7.69
C MET A 100 -17.80 10.38 -8.47
N ILE A 101 -17.42 9.11 -8.71
CA ILE A 101 -16.23 8.76 -9.50
C ILE A 101 -16.39 9.28 -10.93
N ILE A 102 -17.50 9.00 -11.59
CA ILE A 102 -17.76 9.44 -12.98
C ILE A 102 -17.75 10.96 -13.08
N ALA A 103 -18.47 11.65 -12.19
CA ALA A 103 -18.49 13.12 -12.18
C ALA A 103 -17.09 13.71 -11.97
N SER A 104 -16.31 13.15 -11.04
CA SER A 104 -14.95 13.64 -10.79
C SER A 104 -14.00 13.39 -11.97
N LEU A 105 -14.12 12.25 -12.66
CA LEU A 105 -13.34 11.96 -13.86
C LEU A 105 -13.71 12.87 -15.04
N LEU A 106 -14.96 13.30 -15.13
CA LEU A 106 -15.40 14.19 -16.21
C LEU A 106 -15.03 15.65 -15.96
N PHE A 107 -15.13 16.14 -14.71
CA PHE A 107 -15.07 17.55 -14.40
C PHE A 107 -13.85 17.99 -13.61
N LEU A 108 -13.25 17.12 -12.78
CA LEU A 108 -12.17 17.49 -11.86
C LEU A 108 -10.81 16.96 -12.31
N VAL A 109 -10.75 15.72 -12.77
CA VAL A 109 -9.50 15.06 -13.20
C VAL A 109 -9.76 14.30 -14.50
N PRO A 110 -9.92 15.00 -15.63
CA PRO A 110 -10.21 14.37 -16.93
C PRO A 110 -8.93 13.74 -17.52
N ASN A 111 -8.41 12.70 -16.86
CA ASN A 111 -7.23 11.96 -17.29
C ASN A 111 -7.60 10.51 -17.63
N PHE A 112 -7.50 10.16 -18.91
CA PHE A 112 -7.87 8.84 -19.41
C PHE A 112 -7.07 7.70 -18.77
N LEU A 113 -5.74 7.85 -18.65
CA LEU A 113 -4.89 6.81 -18.06
C LEU A 113 -5.18 6.62 -16.57
N PHE A 114 -5.47 7.69 -15.85
CA PHE A 114 -5.90 7.59 -14.46
C PHE A 114 -7.22 6.81 -14.34
N ALA A 115 -8.21 7.09 -15.21
CA ALA A 115 -9.45 6.33 -15.26
C ALA A 115 -9.19 4.84 -15.54
N VAL A 116 -8.28 4.51 -16.46
CA VAL A 116 -7.88 3.12 -16.74
C VAL A 116 -7.33 2.44 -15.49
N TYR A 117 -6.46 3.10 -14.71
CA TYR A 117 -5.93 2.49 -13.47
C TYR A 117 -7.00 2.30 -12.39
N LEU A 118 -7.98 3.20 -12.27
CA LEU A 118 -9.13 2.99 -11.38
C LEU A 118 -9.95 1.77 -11.81
N ILE A 119 -10.18 1.60 -13.11
CA ILE A 119 -10.89 0.45 -13.67
C ILE A 119 -10.09 -0.84 -13.43
N LEU A 120 -8.78 -0.85 -13.69
CA LEU A 120 -7.92 -2.00 -13.43
C LEU A 120 -7.93 -2.39 -11.94
N MET A 121 -7.86 -1.41 -11.03
CA MET A 121 -7.97 -1.63 -9.60
C MET A 121 -9.34 -2.22 -9.21
N PHE A 122 -10.42 -1.72 -9.82
CA PHE A 122 -11.77 -2.25 -9.59
C PHE A 122 -11.88 -3.69 -10.11
N ILE A 123 -11.50 -3.94 -11.37
CA ILE A 123 -11.56 -5.27 -11.99
C ILE A 123 -10.70 -6.28 -11.21
N THR A 124 -9.47 -5.90 -10.84
CA THR A 124 -8.58 -6.77 -10.05
C THR A 124 -9.25 -7.15 -8.71
N GLY A 125 -9.92 -6.21 -8.06
CA GLY A 125 -10.68 -6.47 -6.83
C GLY A 125 -11.88 -7.40 -7.04
N GLN A 126 -12.61 -7.25 -8.14
CA GLN A 126 -13.73 -8.14 -8.49
C GLN A 126 -13.24 -9.55 -8.86
N LEU A 127 -12.21 -9.66 -9.69
CA LEU A 127 -11.59 -10.95 -10.01
C LEU A 127 -11.09 -11.67 -8.75
N TYR A 128 -10.48 -10.93 -7.83
CA TYR A 128 -10.12 -11.48 -6.53
C TYR A 128 -11.35 -12.01 -5.77
N THR A 129 -12.40 -11.21 -5.66
CA THR A 129 -13.61 -11.55 -4.90
C THR A 129 -14.33 -12.77 -5.47
N HIS A 130 -14.45 -12.85 -6.80
CA HIS A 130 -15.25 -13.90 -7.46
C HIS A 130 -14.44 -15.16 -7.76
N ILE A 131 -13.16 -15.03 -8.12
CA ILE A 131 -12.36 -16.11 -8.69
C ILE A 131 -11.11 -16.39 -7.85
N PHE A 132 -10.18 -15.42 -7.75
CA PHE A 132 -8.81 -15.67 -7.33
C PHE A 132 -8.66 -15.93 -5.82
N LYS A 133 -9.62 -15.51 -5.01
CA LYS A 133 -9.62 -15.83 -3.56
C LYS A 133 -9.69 -17.33 -3.27
N HIS A 134 -10.09 -18.16 -4.24
CA HIS A 134 -10.22 -19.60 -4.11
C HIS A 134 -8.98 -20.39 -4.57
N TYR A 135 -8.04 -19.73 -5.25
CA TYR A 135 -6.82 -20.33 -5.76
C TYR A 135 -5.62 -19.88 -4.94
N ALA A 136 -4.93 -20.85 -4.32
CA ALA A 136 -3.71 -20.59 -3.58
C ALA A 136 -2.63 -19.96 -4.50
N PHE A 137 -1.78 -19.15 -3.95
CA PHE A 137 -0.74 -18.34 -4.61
C PHE A 137 -1.31 -17.22 -5.47
N ILE A 138 -2.28 -17.47 -6.35
CA ILE A 138 -2.95 -16.43 -7.14
C ILE A 138 -3.63 -15.42 -6.24
N ASP A 139 -4.19 -15.85 -5.10
CA ASP A 139 -4.83 -14.95 -4.14
C ASP A 139 -3.84 -13.93 -3.52
N ILE A 140 -2.58 -14.33 -3.30
CA ILE A 140 -1.52 -13.46 -2.78
C ILE A 140 -1.05 -12.50 -3.88
N LEU A 141 -0.75 -13.03 -5.07
CA LEU A 141 -0.26 -12.25 -6.21
C LEU A 141 -1.26 -11.16 -6.63
N THR A 142 -2.55 -11.52 -6.69
CA THR A 142 -3.61 -10.57 -7.08
C THR A 142 -3.78 -9.43 -6.08
N LEU A 143 -3.68 -9.71 -4.76
CA LEU A 143 -3.75 -8.66 -3.75
C LEU A 143 -2.58 -7.67 -3.87
N ALA A 144 -1.39 -8.15 -4.23
CA ALA A 144 -0.22 -7.30 -4.43
C ALA A 144 -0.37 -6.37 -5.65
N LEU A 145 -1.01 -6.79 -6.75
CA LEU A 145 -1.29 -5.95 -7.91
C LEU A 145 -2.06 -4.67 -7.54
N GLY A 146 -2.96 -4.74 -6.57
CA GLY A 146 -3.70 -3.57 -6.12
C GLY A 146 -2.82 -2.43 -5.59
N TYR A 147 -1.60 -2.71 -5.13
CA TYR A 147 -0.65 -1.68 -4.69
C TYR A 147 0.02 -1.00 -5.90
N ILE A 148 0.29 -1.76 -6.97
CA ILE A 148 0.82 -1.21 -8.23
C ILE A 148 -0.15 -0.20 -8.82
N TRP A 149 -1.44 -0.56 -8.95
CA TRP A 149 -2.43 0.35 -9.54
C TRP A 149 -2.52 1.68 -8.80
N ARG A 150 -2.43 1.67 -7.47
CA ARG A 150 -2.43 2.88 -6.64
C ARG A 150 -1.22 3.77 -6.91
N THR A 151 -0.03 3.18 -7.00
CA THR A 151 1.20 3.94 -7.26
C THR A 151 1.21 4.52 -8.67
N LEU A 152 0.89 3.70 -9.67
CA LEU A 152 0.84 4.15 -11.07
C LEU A 152 -0.21 5.25 -11.27
N SER A 153 -1.35 5.17 -10.58
CA SER A 153 -2.36 6.24 -10.57
C SER A 153 -1.76 7.58 -10.14
N GLY A 154 -0.92 7.58 -9.10
CA GLY A 154 -0.25 8.80 -8.62
C GLY A 154 0.75 9.36 -9.61
N CYS A 155 1.54 8.48 -10.24
CA CYS A 155 2.54 8.90 -11.24
C CYS A 155 1.89 9.59 -12.45
N ILE A 156 0.76 9.08 -12.91
CA ILE A 156 0.00 9.69 -14.02
C ILE A 156 -0.58 11.07 -13.63
N LEU A 157 -1.00 11.25 -12.38
CA LEU A 157 -1.57 12.52 -11.92
C LEU A 157 -0.54 13.66 -11.79
N ILE A 158 0.74 13.31 -11.77
CA ILE A 158 1.86 14.28 -11.78
C ILE A 158 2.57 14.33 -13.13
N ASP A 159 1.90 13.87 -14.18
CA ASP A 159 2.42 13.88 -15.55
C ASP A 159 3.76 13.11 -15.73
N GLN A 160 3.98 12.08 -14.89
CA GLN A 160 5.15 11.20 -14.94
C GLN A 160 4.74 9.82 -15.51
N PRO A 161 4.63 9.67 -16.85
CA PRO A 161 4.18 8.43 -17.47
C PRO A 161 5.21 7.30 -17.38
N PHE A 162 6.49 7.66 -17.21
CA PHE A 162 7.59 6.71 -17.13
C PHE A 162 8.03 6.53 -15.67
N VAL A 163 7.77 5.35 -15.15
CA VAL A 163 8.17 4.95 -13.80
C VAL A 163 9.24 3.89 -13.91
N SER A 164 10.26 3.96 -13.07
CA SER A 164 11.30 2.93 -13.03
C SER A 164 10.68 1.54 -12.82
N ALA A 165 11.04 0.59 -13.68
CA ALA A 165 10.61 -0.81 -13.53
C ALA A 165 11.06 -1.40 -12.19
N TRP A 166 12.23 -1.01 -11.70
CA TRP A 166 12.74 -1.42 -10.38
C TRP A 166 11.88 -0.91 -9.23
N LEU A 167 11.37 0.32 -9.34
CA LEU A 167 10.45 0.87 -8.35
C LEU A 167 9.11 0.12 -8.33
N ILE A 168 8.54 -0.17 -9.50
CA ILE A 168 7.29 -0.94 -9.60
C ILE A 168 7.48 -2.33 -9.00
N LEU A 169 8.60 -2.99 -9.32
CA LEU A 169 8.92 -4.31 -8.80
C LEU A 169 9.09 -4.27 -7.27
N ALA A 170 9.83 -3.30 -6.73
CA ALA A 170 10.00 -3.14 -5.28
C ALA A 170 8.66 -2.94 -4.56
N ILE A 171 7.75 -2.13 -5.10
CA ILE A 171 6.42 -1.92 -4.53
C ILE A 171 5.60 -3.22 -4.54
N TYR A 172 5.68 -3.99 -5.62
CA TYR A 172 5.01 -5.27 -5.72
C TYR A 172 5.54 -6.28 -4.71
N GLU A 173 6.86 -6.36 -4.55
CA GLU A 173 7.53 -7.24 -3.60
C GLU A 173 7.21 -6.86 -2.14
N VAL A 174 7.19 -5.58 -1.80
CA VAL A 174 6.75 -5.09 -0.47
C VAL A 174 5.29 -5.47 -0.23
N ALA A 175 4.43 -5.32 -1.23
CA ALA A 175 3.04 -5.73 -1.11
C ALA A 175 2.91 -7.25 -0.89
N LEU A 176 3.66 -8.07 -1.64
CA LEU A 176 3.72 -9.52 -1.44
C LEU A 176 4.19 -9.87 -0.03
N PHE A 177 5.26 -9.26 0.45
CA PHE A 177 5.81 -9.45 1.78
C PHE A 177 4.75 -9.21 2.88
N LEU A 178 3.99 -8.11 2.78
CA LEU A 178 2.93 -7.78 3.72
C LEU A 178 1.73 -8.75 3.63
N VAL A 179 1.36 -9.17 2.41
CA VAL A 179 0.24 -10.10 2.20
C VAL A 179 0.59 -11.50 2.69
N ILE A 180 1.82 -11.97 2.46
CA ILE A 180 2.32 -13.26 2.96
C ILE A 180 2.33 -13.26 4.50
N ALA A 181 2.85 -12.20 5.12
CA ALA A 181 2.84 -12.03 6.57
C ALA A 181 1.40 -12.12 7.13
N LYS A 182 0.45 -11.44 6.47
CA LYS A 182 -0.96 -11.49 6.85
C LYS A 182 -1.53 -12.90 6.78
N ARG A 183 -1.24 -13.67 5.70
CA ARG A 183 -1.68 -15.07 5.57
C ARG A 183 -1.12 -15.95 6.69
N LYS A 184 0.18 -15.77 7.01
CA LYS A 184 0.82 -16.43 8.15
C LYS A 184 0.12 -16.08 9.48
N GLY A 185 -0.12 -14.78 9.71
CA GLY A 185 -0.78 -14.32 10.93
C GLY A 185 -2.19 -14.86 11.10
N ASP A 186 -2.96 -14.92 10.02
CA ASP A 186 -4.31 -15.52 10.04
C ASP A 186 -4.26 -17.03 10.36
N LEU A 187 -3.34 -17.78 9.71
CA LEU A 187 -3.17 -19.21 9.93
C LEU A 187 -2.76 -19.54 11.37
N VAL A 188 -1.83 -18.76 11.94
CA VAL A 188 -1.38 -18.93 13.34
C VAL A 188 -2.48 -18.57 14.33
N ALA A 189 -3.27 -17.51 14.05
CA ALA A 189 -4.33 -17.07 14.96
C ALA A 189 -5.51 -18.05 15.04
N ILE A 190 -5.79 -18.80 13.97
CA ILE A 190 -6.86 -19.82 13.96
C ILE A 190 -6.40 -21.08 14.68
N GLY A 191 -5.09 -21.40 14.67
CA GLY A 191 -4.47 -22.48 15.42
C GLY A 191 -4.76 -23.90 14.90
N ASN A 192 -5.97 -24.19 14.39
CA ASN A 192 -6.35 -25.48 13.85
C ASN A 192 -6.48 -25.38 12.31
N LYS A 193 -5.87 -26.33 11.59
CA LYS A 193 -5.87 -26.36 10.13
C LYS A 193 -7.28 -26.56 9.55
N GLU A 194 -8.11 -27.39 10.16
CA GLU A 194 -9.49 -27.64 9.72
C GLU A 194 -10.34 -26.37 9.79
N ASP A 195 -10.22 -25.60 10.86
CA ASP A 195 -10.95 -24.34 11.03
C ASP A 195 -10.40 -23.27 10.10
N ALA A 196 -9.09 -23.27 9.82
CA ALA A 196 -8.49 -22.38 8.82
C ALA A 196 -9.05 -22.66 7.42
N ILE A 197 -9.19 -23.94 7.03
CA ILE A 197 -9.79 -24.33 5.74
C ILE A 197 -11.26 -23.92 5.64
N LYS A 198 -12.03 -24.07 6.72
CA LYS A 198 -13.43 -23.57 6.80
C LYS A 198 -13.47 -22.06 6.63
N HIS A 199 -12.48 -21.33 7.19
CA HIS A 199 -12.39 -19.88 7.06
C HIS A 199 -12.01 -19.44 5.64
N LYS A 200 -11.09 -20.16 4.97
CA LYS A 200 -10.70 -19.92 3.59
C LYS A 200 -10.08 -21.18 2.97
N LYS A 201 -10.65 -21.67 1.86
CA LYS A 201 -10.22 -22.92 1.19
C LYS A 201 -8.74 -22.93 0.82
N THR A 202 -8.15 -21.78 0.47
CA THR A 202 -6.71 -21.67 0.12
C THR A 202 -5.76 -22.04 1.26
N TYR A 203 -6.21 -22.01 2.53
CA TYR A 203 -5.38 -22.45 3.66
C TYR A 203 -5.09 -23.96 3.66
N ASN A 204 -5.79 -24.76 2.84
CA ASN A 204 -5.39 -26.15 2.62
C ASN A 204 -4.00 -26.28 2.00
N SER A 205 -3.65 -25.38 1.08
CA SER A 205 -2.36 -25.37 0.36
C SER A 205 -1.24 -24.62 1.09
N TYR A 206 -1.57 -23.89 2.16
CA TYR A 206 -0.59 -23.12 2.92
C TYR A 206 -0.20 -23.85 4.21
N SER A 207 1.12 -23.89 4.49
CA SER A 207 1.66 -24.22 5.80
C SER A 207 2.40 -23.02 6.37
N LYS A 208 2.59 -22.99 7.70
CA LYS A 208 3.39 -21.94 8.35
C LYS A 208 4.81 -21.92 7.76
N THR A 209 5.43 -23.09 7.61
CA THR A 209 6.80 -23.21 7.05
C THR A 209 6.89 -22.67 5.63
N LEU A 210 5.92 -23.00 4.76
CA LEU A 210 5.88 -22.51 3.39
C LEU A 210 5.75 -20.98 3.35
N LEU A 211 4.87 -20.41 4.18
CA LEU A 211 4.70 -18.95 4.26
C LEU A 211 5.93 -18.26 4.85
N ASP A 212 6.67 -18.91 5.78
CA ASP A 212 7.95 -18.41 6.28
C ASP A 212 9.02 -18.39 5.16
N GLN A 213 9.09 -19.43 4.33
CA GLN A 213 9.98 -19.48 3.17
C GLN A 213 9.66 -18.37 2.17
N PHE A 214 8.40 -18.18 1.82
CA PHE A 214 7.97 -17.09 0.93
C PHE A 214 8.30 -15.71 1.51
N HIS A 215 8.15 -15.55 2.81
CA HIS A 215 8.47 -14.30 3.51
C HIS A 215 9.97 -13.97 3.42
N VAL A 216 10.85 -14.99 3.58
CA VAL A 216 12.32 -14.83 3.41
C VAL A 216 12.67 -14.52 1.97
N ILE A 217 12.10 -15.24 0.99
CA ILE A 217 12.35 -15.00 -0.44
C ILE A 217 11.94 -13.57 -0.83
N THR A 218 10.76 -13.12 -0.42
CA THR A 218 10.30 -11.76 -0.73
C THR A 218 11.13 -10.69 -0.01
N ALA A 219 11.60 -10.93 1.22
CA ALA A 219 12.51 -10.00 1.90
C ALA A 219 13.85 -9.87 1.16
N GLY A 220 14.41 -10.97 0.68
CA GLY A 220 15.63 -10.97 -0.14
C GLY A 220 15.44 -10.26 -1.47
N ALA A 221 14.29 -10.48 -2.14
CA ALA A 221 13.94 -9.80 -3.37
C ALA A 221 13.85 -8.29 -3.16
N ILE A 222 13.11 -7.81 -2.15
CA ILE A 222 13.01 -6.38 -1.80
C ILE A 222 14.40 -5.77 -1.59
N PHE A 223 15.25 -6.44 -0.83
CA PHE A 223 16.59 -5.96 -0.54
C PHE A 223 17.42 -5.76 -1.81
N ILE A 224 17.40 -6.74 -2.71
CA ILE A 224 18.15 -6.69 -3.99
C ILE A 224 17.55 -5.64 -4.92
N THR A 225 16.23 -5.67 -5.13
CA THR A 225 15.54 -4.75 -6.03
C THR A 225 15.69 -3.30 -5.58
N TYR A 226 15.59 -3.04 -4.27
CA TYR A 226 15.80 -1.72 -3.71
C TYR A 226 17.25 -1.23 -3.91
N SER A 227 18.23 -2.10 -3.68
CA SER A 227 19.65 -1.77 -3.88
C SER A 227 19.93 -1.41 -5.34
N ILE A 228 19.41 -2.21 -6.27
CA ILE A 228 19.54 -1.97 -7.72
C ILE A 228 18.83 -0.65 -8.09
N TYR A 229 17.63 -0.41 -7.56
CA TYR A 229 16.91 0.85 -7.79
C TYR A 229 17.73 2.08 -7.40
N LEU A 230 18.39 2.07 -6.23
CA LEU A 230 19.23 3.18 -5.78
C LEU A 230 20.44 3.42 -6.69
N ILE A 231 21.14 2.34 -7.06
CA ILE A 231 22.29 2.42 -7.95
C ILE A 231 21.93 3.08 -9.26
N PHE A 232 20.83 2.64 -9.90
CA PHE A 232 20.38 3.22 -11.16
C PHE A 232 19.77 4.61 -11.01
N LYS A 233 19.08 4.88 -9.89
CA LYS A 233 18.41 6.18 -9.68
C LYS A 233 19.39 7.31 -9.50
N PHE A 234 20.50 7.07 -8.81
CA PHE A 234 21.50 8.07 -8.47
C PHE A 234 22.81 7.92 -9.24
N ASP A 235 22.86 7.00 -10.24
CA ASP A 235 24.05 6.74 -11.06
C ASP A 235 25.34 6.56 -10.19
N LEU A 236 25.22 5.68 -9.18
CA LEU A 236 26.27 5.49 -8.17
C LEU A 236 27.44 4.69 -8.77
N ASP A 237 28.20 5.30 -9.67
CA ASP A 237 29.42 4.73 -10.22
C ASP A 237 30.66 5.30 -9.49
N PHE A 238 31.30 4.44 -8.69
CA PHE A 238 32.50 4.80 -7.93
C PHE A 238 33.74 5.08 -8.81
N ASN A 239 33.68 4.86 -10.13
CA ASN A 239 34.78 5.17 -11.05
C ASN A 239 34.85 6.67 -11.40
N GLN A 240 33.83 7.45 -11.12
CA GLN A 240 33.76 8.90 -11.39
C GLN A 240 33.91 9.75 -10.11
N ILE A 241 34.74 9.36 -9.18
CA ILE A 241 34.90 9.99 -7.86
C ILE A 241 35.44 11.46 -7.91
N SER A 242 35.69 12.03 -9.06
CA SER A 242 36.24 13.39 -9.18
C SER A 242 35.34 14.52 -8.65
N ASP A 243 34.05 14.29 -8.40
CA ASP A 243 33.09 15.31 -7.94
C ASP A 243 32.25 14.87 -6.72
N ILE A 244 32.87 14.25 -5.73
CA ILE A 244 32.18 13.80 -4.50
C ILE A 244 31.41 14.94 -3.80
N SER A 245 31.88 16.18 -3.90
CA SER A 245 31.23 17.32 -3.23
C SER A 245 29.83 17.61 -3.77
N PHE A 246 29.56 17.39 -5.06
CA PHE A 246 28.26 17.63 -5.69
C PHE A 246 27.26 16.48 -5.47
N HIS A 247 27.71 15.23 -5.33
CA HIS A 247 26.87 14.05 -5.23
C HIS A 247 26.89 13.39 -3.83
N PHE A 248 27.40 14.11 -2.82
CA PHE A 248 27.59 13.55 -1.47
C PHE A 248 26.31 12.91 -0.90
N PHE A 249 25.15 13.60 -1.00
CA PHE A 249 23.89 13.10 -0.46
C PHE A 249 23.33 11.91 -1.24
N GLU A 250 23.59 11.85 -2.55
CA GLU A 250 23.22 10.70 -3.39
C GLU A 250 24.01 9.46 -2.95
N TYR A 251 25.32 9.58 -2.71
CA TYR A 251 26.14 8.49 -2.15
C TYR A 251 25.70 8.10 -0.73
N LEU A 252 25.25 9.05 0.10
CA LEU A 252 24.70 8.73 1.42
C LEU A 252 23.47 7.83 1.33
N SER A 253 22.73 7.84 0.22
CA SER A 253 21.57 6.96 0.03
C SER A 253 21.91 5.48 0.17
N ILE A 254 23.17 5.06 -0.09
CA ILE A 254 23.66 3.69 0.09
C ILE A 254 23.44 3.21 1.54
N PHE A 255 23.58 4.09 2.53
CA PHE A 255 23.36 3.75 3.94
C PHE A 255 21.90 3.42 4.26
N THR A 256 20.97 3.69 3.34
CA THR A 256 19.58 3.24 3.49
C THR A 256 19.42 1.74 3.23
N ILE A 257 20.32 1.10 2.50
CA ILE A 257 20.27 -0.34 2.20
C ILE A 257 20.29 -1.19 3.48
N PRO A 258 21.26 -1.03 4.41
CA PRO A 258 21.23 -1.75 5.68
C PRO A 258 20.01 -1.36 6.56
N ILE A 259 19.51 -0.13 6.44
CA ILE A 259 18.30 0.30 7.18
C ILE A 259 17.07 -0.47 6.67
N VAL A 260 16.91 -0.61 5.35
CA VAL A 260 15.84 -1.43 4.76
C VAL A 260 15.94 -2.87 5.23
N LEU A 261 17.13 -3.46 5.21
CA LEU A 261 17.36 -4.82 5.71
C LEU A 261 16.94 -4.93 7.19
N TYR A 262 17.34 -3.97 8.02
CA TYR A 262 16.93 -3.92 9.43
C TYR A 262 15.41 -3.87 9.58
N ILE A 263 14.72 -3.00 8.81
CA ILE A 263 13.24 -2.88 8.84
C ILE A 263 12.59 -4.22 8.48
N LEU A 264 13.07 -4.90 7.42
CA LEU A 264 12.56 -6.20 6.99
C LEU A 264 12.76 -7.26 8.08
N MET A 265 13.97 -7.37 8.63
CA MET A 265 14.28 -8.32 9.72
C MET A 265 13.44 -8.03 10.97
N ARG A 266 13.31 -6.75 11.35
CA ARG A 266 12.51 -6.32 12.49
C ARG A 266 11.04 -6.65 12.31
N TYR A 267 10.48 -6.40 11.11
CA TYR A 267 9.11 -6.75 10.78
C TYR A 267 8.88 -8.27 10.83
N MET A 268 9.80 -9.07 10.27
CA MET A 268 9.75 -10.54 10.34
C MET A 268 9.77 -11.04 11.78
N TYR A 269 10.61 -10.47 12.63
CA TYR A 269 10.64 -10.76 14.07
C TYR A 269 9.28 -10.44 14.73
N LEU A 270 8.76 -9.22 14.51
CA LEU A 270 7.49 -8.78 15.11
C LEU A 270 6.32 -9.67 14.68
N THR A 271 6.23 -10.04 13.41
CA THR A 271 5.15 -10.89 12.89
C THR A 271 5.25 -12.34 13.37
N SER A 272 6.45 -12.80 13.71
CA SER A 272 6.66 -14.12 14.32
C SER A 272 6.34 -14.12 15.81
N ALA A 273 6.74 -13.06 16.55
CA ALA A 273 6.49 -12.94 17.98
C ALA A 273 5.03 -12.53 18.31
N LYS A 274 4.39 -11.75 17.44
CA LYS A 274 3.05 -11.18 17.64
C LYS A 274 2.20 -11.36 16.38
N PRO A 275 1.45 -12.46 16.22
CA PRO A 275 0.62 -12.73 15.03
C PRO A 275 -0.39 -11.61 14.73
N GLU A 276 -0.78 -10.84 15.72
CA GLU A 276 -1.68 -9.69 15.58
C GLU A 276 -1.08 -8.58 14.70
N ILE A 277 0.25 -8.38 14.74
CA ILE A 277 0.94 -7.43 13.87
C ILE A 277 0.93 -7.91 12.42
N ALA A 278 1.09 -9.22 12.20
CA ALA A 278 0.98 -9.81 10.86
C ALA A 278 -0.41 -9.60 10.25
N ARG A 279 -1.48 -9.73 11.04
CA ARG A 279 -2.88 -9.50 10.61
C ARG A 279 -3.19 -8.02 10.35
N ASN A 280 -2.49 -7.11 11.03
CA ASN A 280 -2.70 -5.66 10.96
C ASN A 280 -1.35 -4.97 10.76
N PRO A 281 -0.82 -4.94 9.52
CA PRO A 281 0.53 -4.42 9.22
C PRO A 281 0.77 -2.99 9.72
N GLU A 282 -0.30 -2.18 9.76
CA GLU A 282 -0.25 -0.80 10.28
C GLU A 282 0.22 -0.70 11.74
N LYS A 283 0.08 -1.77 12.52
CA LYS A 283 0.58 -1.80 13.91
C LYS A 283 2.11 -1.84 13.98
N ALA A 284 2.78 -2.30 12.93
CA ALA A 284 4.23 -2.32 12.89
C ALA A 284 4.83 -0.91 12.84
N PHE A 285 4.12 0.08 12.29
CA PHE A 285 4.58 1.48 12.28
C PHE A 285 4.70 2.08 13.69
N PHE A 286 4.04 1.51 14.69
CA PHE A 286 4.15 1.94 16.09
C PHE A 286 5.29 1.23 16.85
N ASP A 287 6.01 0.30 16.22
CA ASP A 287 7.23 -0.26 16.81
C ASP A 287 8.35 0.77 16.77
N LYS A 288 8.95 1.04 17.92
CA LYS A 288 10.00 2.07 18.06
C LYS A 288 11.19 1.83 17.12
N GLY A 289 11.58 0.57 16.93
CA GLY A 289 12.70 0.21 16.05
C GLY A 289 12.38 0.53 14.57
N ILE A 290 11.19 0.15 14.10
CA ILE A 290 10.75 0.46 12.73
C ILE A 290 10.57 1.96 12.54
N LEU A 291 10.00 2.66 13.53
CA LEU A 291 9.76 4.09 13.45
C LEU A 291 11.08 4.88 13.35
N ILE A 292 12.05 4.59 14.24
CA ILE A 292 13.36 5.26 14.22
C ILE A 292 14.09 4.97 12.91
N ALA A 293 14.15 3.69 12.50
CA ALA A 293 14.77 3.29 11.24
C ALA A 293 14.09 3.97 10.03
N GLY A 294 12.75 4.03 10.02
CA GLY A 294 11.97 4.71 8.99
C GLY A 294 12.21 6.22 8.94
N LEU A 295 12.38 6.88 10.09
CA LEU A 295 12.74 8.30 10.14
C LEU A 295 14.14 8.55 9.57
N ILE A 296 15.15 7.75 9.98
CA ILE A 296 16.52 7.88 9.46
C ILE A 296 16.52 7.63 7.95
N PHE A 297 15.85 6.57 7.50
CA PHE A 297 15.65 6.26 6.09
C PHE A 297 15.04 7.44 5.33
N GLY A 298 13.96 8.01 5.85
CA GLY A 298 13.27 9.14 5.22
C GLY A 298 14.16 10.39 5.13
N VAL A 299 14.90 10.71 6.19
CA VAL A 299 15.82 11.86 6.20
C VAL A 299 16.93 11.69 5.15
N ILE A 300 17.55 10.51 5.08
CA ILE A 300 18.62 10.25 4.09
C ILE A 300 18.05 10.35 2.67
N LEU A 301 16.92 9.71 2.39
CA LEU A 301 16.32 9.76 1.05
C LEU A 301 15.83 11.16 0.67
N LEU A 302 15.23 11.91 1.59
CA LEU A 302 14.82 13.29 1.31
C LEU A 302 16.02 14.16 0.93
N ASN A 303 17.14 14.01 1.62
CA ASN A 303 18.36 14.74 1.24
C ASN A 303 18.91 14.26 -0.11
N ALA A 304 18.91 12.93 -0.38
CA ALA A 304 19.39 12.42 -1.66
C ALA A 304 18.55 12.87 -2.86
N PHE A 305 17.24 13.04 -2.69
CA PHE A 305 16.34 13.46 -3.77
C PHE A 305 16.21 14.98 -3.92
N TYR A 306 16.40 15.75 -2.83
CA TYR A 306 15.94 17.14 -2.74
C TYR A 306 16.98 18.09 -2.14
N TYR A 307 18.26 17.71 -2.12
CA TYR A 307 19.31 18.53 -1.49
C TYR A 307 19.37 19.95 -2.08
N SER A 308 19.33 20.06 -3.41
CA SER A 308 19.39 21.37 -4.11
C SER A 308 18.23 22.28 -3.72
N GLU A 309 17.02 21.75 -3.67
CA GLU A 309 15.83 22.52 -3.31
C GLU A 309 15.83 22.88 -1.82
N ILE A 310 16.22 21.94 -0.95
CA ILE A 310 16.34 22.19 0.50
C ILE A 310 17.39 23.27 0.76
N TYR A 311 18.54 23.20 0.10
CA TYR A 311 19.60 24.19 0.24
C TYR A 311 19.16 25.58 -0.22
N ALA A 312 18.50 25.67 -1.39
CA ALA A 312 17.98 26.93 -1.90
C ALA A 312 16.93 27.56 -0.95
N ILE A 313 16.07 26.76 -0.34
CA ILE A 313 15.09 27.23 0.64
C ILE A 313 15.79 27.75 1.90
N LEU A 314 16.78 27.03 2.41
CA LEU A 314 17.55 27.46 3.59
C LEU A 314 18.32 28.75 3.34
N GLU A 315 18.93 28.91 2.17
CA GLU A 315 19.62 30.12 1.77
C GLU A 315 18.67 31.32 1.67
N ALA A 316 17.50 31.15 1.05
CA ALA A 316 16.45 32.17 0.99
C ALA A 316 15.96 32.59 2.38
N ILE A 317 15.81 31.65 3.32
CA ILE A 317 15.43 31.95 4.70
C ILE A 317 16.54 32.72 5.42
N MET A 318 17.81 32.36 5.26
CA MET A 318 18.94 33.08 5.86
C MET A 318 19.00 34.51 5.40
N ILE A 319 18.77 34.78 4.09
CA ILE A 319 18.74 36.14 3.52
C ILE A 319 17.63 37.02 4.15
N ILE A 320 16.51 36.44 4.53
CA ILE A 320 15.38 37.17 5.17
C ILE A 320 15.73 37.60 6.62
N PHE A 321 16.58 36.84 7.29
CA PHE A 321 16.96 37.09 8.69
C PHE A 321 18.29 37.84 8.85
N THR A 322 19.01 38.10 7.76
CA THR A 322 20.18 39.00 7.71
C THR A 322 19.83 40.35 7.12
#